data_456eaf2a47f805695731a31538b6a453
#
_entry.id   456eaf2a47f805695731a31538b6a453
#
_cell.length_a   1.000
_cell.length_b   1.000
_cell.length_c   1.000
_cell.angle_alpha   90.00
_cell.angle_beta   90.00
_cell.angle_gamma   90.00
#
_symmetry.space_group_name_H-M   'P 1'
#
loop_
_entity.id
_entity.type
_entity.pdbx_description
1 polymer ?
#
loop_
_entity_poly.entity_id
_entity_poly.type
_entity_poly.pdbx_seq_one_letter_code
_entity_poly.pdbx_strand_id
1 'polypeptide(L)'
;MKDSVLLIALVVAALVVTACGGAPAAPAPQPAEQPAAPAAEVPAAEEPTPTAAAPVAEAPAGGLPAVDPMAVAGDIIIAGSSTVYPLTEAIAERFQDEGFAGNVTIDSIGTGAGFERFCKSGETDISNASRPIKDSERENCRAIGREPIEFRVGTDALAVVVNPNNEFLADVTLEQLAKIFSADATNWSDIDPSWPAEPILRFSPGTDSGTFDYFIEAVMDPAYVKDKEADKGKGEAALLAAANLQLSEDDNVLVQGVEGDKNAIGYFGYAYYQENAARLKLLKINGIEATDGTVEDGSYPLARPLFIYSSARIMQEKPQVNAFINFYLTYVGRVGYFPASEAALQAARAAWLAAQP
;
A
#
# COMPACT_ATOMS: atom_id res chain seq x y z
N MET A 1 21.47 53.88 24.82
CA MET A 1 20.76 55.15 24.56
C MET A 1 19.51 54.81 23.79
N LYS A 2 18.39 54.95 24.52
CA LYS A 2 17.02 55.25 24.13
C LYS A 2 16.34 54.21 23.23
N ASP A 3 15.50 53.29 23.80
CA ASP A 3 14.11 53.47 24.23
C ASP A 3 13.18 54.01 23.12
N SER A 4 12.21 53.16 22.72
CA SER A 4 10.84 53.56 22.56
C SER A 4 9.91 52.34 22.49
N VAL A 5 9.20 52.18 23.56
CA VAL A 5 7.96 51.42 23.79
C VAL A 5 6.79 52.28 23.27
N LEU A 6 5.79 51.66 22.62
CA LEU A 6 4.40 52.13 22.54
C LEU A 6 3.53 50.94 22.07
N LEU A 7 2.78 50.26 22.88
CA LEU A 7 1.54 50.56 23.59
C LEU A 7 0.30 50.77 22.68
N ILE A 8 -0.60 49.76 22.75
CA ILE A 8 -2.07 49.81 22.96
C ILE A 8 -2.97 50.09 21.75
N ALA A 9 -3.96 49.24 21.50
CA ALA A 9 -5.33 49.46 21.96
C ALA A 9 -6.24 48.27 21.70
N LEU A 10 -6.82 47.78 22.77
CA LEU A 10 -8.05 46.97 22.81
C LEU A 10 -9.24 47.84 22.34
N VAL A 11 -10.08 47.33 21.41
CA VAL A 11 -11.45 47.81 21.23
C VAL A 11 -12.39 46.60 21.35
N VAL A 12 -13.06 46.52 22.47
CA VAL A 12 -14.24 45.70 22.72
C VAL A 12 -15.44 46.50 22.16
N ALA A 13 -16.14 45.94 21.20
CA ALA A 13 -17.48 46.41 20.82
C ALA A 13 -18.48 45.29 21.04
N ALA A 14 -19.22 45.44 22.14
CA ALA A 14 -20.47 44.71 22.40
C ALA A 14 -21.56 45.21 21.47
N LEU A 15 -22.28 44.33 20.76
CA LEU A 15 -23.53 44.65 20.09
C LEU A 15 -24.63 43.72 20.58
N VAL A 16 -25.65 44.36 21.02
CA VAL A 16 -26.85 43.94 21.74
C VAL A 16 -27.78 43.15 20.81
N VAL A 17 -28.31 42.05 21.36
CA VAL A 17 -29.36 41.20 20.83
C VAL A 17 -30.69 41.95 20.76
N THR A 18 -31.36 41.87 19.64
CA THR A 18 -32.81 42.14 19.57
C THR A 18 -33.52 40.86 19.18
N ALA A 19 -34.26 40.32 20.12
CA ALA A 19 -35.16 39.20 19.93
C ALA A 19 -36.41 39.64 19.15
N CYS A 20 -36.78 38.85 18.13
CA CYS A 20 -38.15 38.81 17.64
C CYS A 20 -38.62 37.38 17.65
N GLY A 21 -39.69 37.15 18.42
CA GLY A 21 -40.32 35.87 18.65
C GLY A 21 -41.02 35.34 17.39
N GLY A 22 -40.86 34.05 17.19
CA GLY A 22 -41.69 33.23 16.28
C GLY A 22 -42.34 32.10 17.09
N ALA A 23 -43.66 32.01 17.04
CA ALA A 23 -44.47 31.04 17.76
C ALA A 23 -44.20 29.59 17.33
N PRO A 24 -44.36 28.59 18.21
CA PRO A 24 -44.17 27.19 17.89
C PRO A 24 -45.28 26.65 16.98
N ALA A 25 -44.90 25.94 15.94
CA ALA A 25 -45.81 25.19 15.07
C ALA A 25 -46.42 23.98 15.79
N ALA A 26 -47.73 23.83 15.63
CA ALA A 26 -48.52 22.73 16.19
C ALA A 26 -48.10 21.34 15.59
N PRO A 27 -48.17 20.25 16.36
CA PRO A 27 -47.87 18.91 15.87
C PRO A 27 -48.99 18.38 14.95
N ALA A 28 -48.55 17.68 13.90
CA ALA A 28 -49.46 17.01 12.96
C ALA A 28 -50.21 15.86 13.60
N PRO A 29 -51.46 15.58 13.16
CA PRO A 29 -52.29 14.54 13.77
C PRO A 29 -51.80 13.12 13.41
N GLN A 30 -51.76 12.28 14.44
CA GLN A 30 -51.51 10.84 14.29
C GLN A 30 -52.71 10.14 13.62
N PRO A 31 -52.49 9.11 12.79
CA PRO A 31 -53.58 8.28 12.28
C PRO A 31 -54.18 7.40 13.39
N ALA A 32 -55.50 7.32 13.39
CA ALA A 32 -56.30 6.55 14.35
C ALA A 32 -56.03 5.04 14.22
N GLU A 33 -55.84 4.38 15.36
CA GLU A 33 -55.81 2.92 15.51
C GLU A 33 -57.18 2.33 15.18
N GLN A 34 -57.20 1.34 14.25
CA GLN A 34 -58.33 0.46 14.00
C GLN A 34 -58.25 -0.76 14.95
N PRO A 35 -59.34 -1.18 15.58
CA PRO A 35 -59.32 -2.35 16.45
C PRO A 35 -59.15 -3.65 15.67
N ALA A 36 -58.21 -4.48 16.11
CA ALA A 36 -57.96 -5.80 15.58
C ALA A 36 -59.05 -6.79 15.98
N ALA A 37 -59.55 -7.57 15.01
CA ALA A 37 -60.38 -8.71 15.22
C ALA A 37 -59.60 -9.91 15.80
N PRO A 38 -60.18 -10.79 16.60
CA PRO A 38 -59.51 -11.90 17.24
C PRO A 38 -59.10 -12.98 16.22
N ALA A 39 -57.80 -13.33 16.20
CA ALA A 39 -57.25 -14.42 15.40
C ALA A 39 -57.52 -15.76 16.09
N ALA A 40 -58.00 -16.74 15.30
CA ALA A 40 -58.18 -18.13 15.72
C ALA A 40 -56.78 -18.80 15.89
N GLU A 41 -56.62 -19.51 17.01
CA GLU A 41 -55.48 -20.36 17.29
C GLU A 41 -55.40 -21.54 16.30
N VAL A 42 -54.29 -21.65 15.60
CA VAL A 42 -53.87 -22.84 14.84
C VAL A 42 -52.72 -23.49 15.60
N PRO A 43 -52.72 -24.81 15.85
CA PRO A 43 -51.65 -25.46 16.59
C PRO A 43 -50.34 -25.40 15.80
N ALA A 44 -49.28 -24.93 16.46
CA ALA A 44 -47.95 -24.89 15.89
C ALA A 44 -47.39 -26.31 15.67
N ALA A 45 -47.08 -26.62 14.41
CA ALA A 45 -46.20 -27.73 14.07
C ALA A 45 -44.75 -27.31 14.42
N GLU A 46 -44.08 -28.11 15.23
CA GLU A 46 -42.64 -27.94 15.53
C GLU A 46 -41.85 -28.10 14.23
N GLU A 47 -41.31 -27.00 13.72
CA GLU A 47 -40.27 -27.04 12.70
C GLU A 47 -38.95 -27.54 13.34
N PRO A 48 -38.22 -28.46 12.68
CA PRO A 48 -36.91 -28.87 13.18
C PRO A 48 -35.93 -27.70 13.11
N THR A 49 -35.39 -27.34 14.26
CA THR A 49 -34.31 -26.36 14.39
C THR A 49 -33.18 -26.68 13.41
N PRO A 50 -32.77 -25.79 12.49
CA PRO A 50 -31.62 -26.06 11.68
C PRO A 50 -30.39 -26.08 12.60
N THR A 51 -29.80 -27.26 12.73
CA THR A 51 -28.46 -27.42 13.32
C THR A 51 -27.54 -26.54 12.53
N ALA A 52 -27.02 -25.47 13.14
CA ALA A 52 -25.99 -24.65 12.57
C ALA A 52 -24.84 -25.58 12.20
N ALA A 53 -24.61 -25.75 10.90
CA ALA A 53 -23.40 -26.42 10.40
C ALA A 53 -22.22 -25.63 10.94
N ALA A 54 -21.36 -26.29 11.70
CA ALA A 54 -20.06 -25.75 12.09
C ALA A 54 -19.37 -25.23 10.82
N PRO A 55 -18.69 -24.07 10.85
CA PRO A 55 -17.94 -23.59 9.71
C PRO A 55 -16.97 -24.70 9.27
N VAL A 56 -17.16 -25.19 8.06
CA VAL A 56 -16.22 -26.12 7.42
C VAL A 56 -14.92 -25.34 7.32
N ALA A 57 -13.94 -25.72 8.12
CA ALA A 57 -12.57 -25.20 7.98
C ALA A 57 -12.14 -25.47 6.55
N GLU A 58 -12.02 -24.41 5.76
CA GLU A 58 -11.51 -24.50 4.39
C GLU A 58 -10.11 -25.10 4.46
N ALA A 59 -9.85 -26.16 3.73
CA ALA A 59 -8.54 -26.79 3.71
C ALA A 59 -7.47 -25.75 3.34
N PRO A 60 -6.34 -25.70 4.07
CA PRO A 60 -5.37 -24.63 3.85
C PRO A 60 -4.84 -24.66 2.42
N ALA A 61 -4.81 -23.51 1.77
CA ALA A 61 -4.27 -23.38 0.42
C ALA A 61 -2.79 -23.77 0.41
N GLY A 62 -2.41 -24.67 -0.51
CA GLY A 62 -1.01 -24.95 -0.81
C GLY A 62 -0.27 -25.91 0.13
N GLY A 63 -0.98 -26.75 0.88
CA GLY A 63 -0.34 -27.85 1.63
C GLY A 63 0.36 -27.47 2.95
N LEU A 64 0.20 -26.21 3.42
CA LEU A 64 0.64 -25.81 4.75
C LEU A 64 -0.34 -26.33 5.83
N PRO A 65 0.13 -26.63 7.05
CA PRO A 65 -0.76 -27.01 8.15
C PRO A 65 -1.66 -25.82 8.53
N ALA A 66 -2.88 -26.12 8.96
CA ALA A 66 -3.80 -25.11 9.47
C ALA A 66 -3.17 -24.40 10.67
N VAL A 67 -3.35 -23.07 10.73
CA VAL A 67 -2.92 -22.22 11.84
C VAL A 67 -4.13 -21.87 12.70
N ASP A 68 -3.97 -22.05 14.03
CA ASP A 68 -4.90 -21.50 15.02
C ASP A 68 -4.21 -20.31 15.71
N PRO A 69 -4.60 -19.06 15.39
CA PRO A 69 -3.99 -17.87 16.00
C PRO A 69 -4.17 -17.82 17.52
N MET A 70 -5.24 -18.41 18.06
CA MET A 70 -5.49 -18.45 19.52
C MET A 70 -4.54 -19.42 20.25
N ALA A 71 -3.90 -20.36 19.55
CA ALA A 71 -3.00 -21.32 20.14
C ALA A 71 -1.58 -20.79 20.40
N VAL A 72 -1.27 -19.57 19.94
CA VAL A 72 0.06 -18.96 20.08
C VAL A 72 -0.03 -17.61 20.79
N ALA A 73 1.05 -17.24 21.48
CA ALA A 73 1.12 -16.01 22.25
C ALA A 73 2.51 -15.39 22.19
N GLY A 74 2.60 -14.10 22.51
CA GLY A 74 3.83 -13.32 22.50
C GLY A 74 3.82 -12.27 21.37
N ASP A 75 4.77 -11.32 21.45
CA ASP A 75 4.83 -10.22 20.49
C ASP A 75 5.57 -10.63 19.20
N ILE A 76 5.20 -10.01 18.09
CA ILE A 76 5.84 -10.13 16.78
C ILE A 76 6.33 -8.73 16.39
N ILE A 77 7.61 -8.60 16.08
CA ILE A 77 8.24 -7.33 15.73
C ILE A 77 8.70 -7.40 14.28
N ILE A 78 8.15 -6.54 13.45
CA ILE A 78 8.38 -6.47 12.01
C ILE A 78 8.89 -5.07 11.67
N ALA A 79 9.87 -4.96 10.77
CA ALA A 79 10.28 -3.67 10.23
C ALA A 79 10.77 -3.81 8.80
N GLY A 80 10.71 -2.74 8.03
CA GLY A 80 11.28 -2.72 6.69
C GLY A 80 10.52 -1.89 5.68
N SER A 81 10.36 -2.44 4.49
CA SER A 81 9.79 -1.79 3.31
C SER A 81 8.41 -1.18 3.56
N SER A 82 8.27 0.12 3.24
CA SER A 82 7.00 0.83 3.21
C SER A 82 6.01 0.22 2.20
N THR A 83 6.50 -0.30 1.09
CA THR A 83 5.68 -0.97 0.07
C THR A 83 5.07 -2.28 0.56
N VAL A 84 5.81 -3.04 1.38
CA VAL A 84 5.32 -4.31 1.94
C VAL A 84 4.47 -4.07 3.20
N TYR A 85 4.58 -2.88 3.81
CA TYR A 85 3.89 -2.52 5.03
C TYR A 85 2.37 -2.76 4.94
N PRO A 86 1.62 -2.22 3.95
CA PRO A 86 0.16 -2.40 3.89
C PRO A 86 -0.25 -3.87 3.74
N LEU A 87 0.53 -4.65 2.99
CA LEU A 87 0.28 -6.09 2.85
C LEU A 87 0.47 -6.82 4.17
N THR A 88 1.54 -6.51 4.90
CA THR A 88 1.82 -7.11 6.21
C THR A 88 0.80 -6.67 7.26
N GLU A 89 0.37 -5.40 7.22
CA GLU A 89 -0.67 -4.86 8.08
C GLU A 89 -2.00 -5.59 7.90
N ALA A 90 -2.47 -5.75 6.67
CA ALA A 90 -3.71 -6.47 6.37
C ALA A 90 -3.68 -7.94 6.83
N ILE A 91 -2.53 -8.61 6.72
CA ILE A 91 -2.36 -9.97 7.24
C ILE A 91 -2.32 -9.98 8.78
N ALA A 92 -1.69 -8.98 9.41
CA ALA A 92 -1.62 -8.86 10.87
C ALA A 92 -3.00 -8.58 11.47
N GLU A 93 -3.77 -7.66 10.89
CA GLU A 93 -5.15 -7.41 11.29
C GLU A 93 -5.99 -8.67 11.22
N ARG A 94 -5.92 -9.40 10.10
CA ARG A 94 -6.64 -10.65 9.97
C ARG A 94 -6.21 -11.70 10.98
N PHE A 95 -4.91 -11.82 11.26
CA PHE A 95 -4.38 -12.76 12.25
C PHE A 95 -4.90 -12.44 13.66
N GLN A 96 -5.01 -11.14 14.00
CA GLN A 96 -5.61 -10.68 15.26
C GLN A 96 -7.13 -10.88 15.29
N ASP A 97 -7.83 -10.63 14.20
CA ASP A 97 -9.26 -10.86 14.07
C ASP A 97 -9.62 -12.35 14.23
N GLU A 98 -8.75 -13.26 13.78
CA GLU A 98 -8.89 -14.71 13.99
C GLU A 98 -8.45 -15.17 15.40
N GLY A 99 -8.16 -14.21 16.32
CA GLY A 99 -8.02 -14.43 17.76
C GLY A 99 -6.61 -14.39 18.33
N PHE A 100 -5.60 -13.94 17.57
CA PHE A 100 -4.26 -13.74 18.11
C PHE A 100 -4.27 -12.61 19.15
N ALA A 101 -3.89 -12.92 20.39
CA ALA A 101 -3.93 -11.99 21.52
C ALA A 101 -2.63 -11.20 21.76
N GLY A 102 -1.55 -11.50 21.03
CA GLY A 102 -0.28 -10.79 21.13
C GLY A 102 -0.26 -9.50 20.32
N ASN A 103 0.79 -8.69 20.50
CA ASN A 103 0.99 -7.49 19.70
C ASN A 103 1.78 -7.82 18.43
N VAL A 104 1.33 -7.26 17.29
CA VAL A 104 2.10 -7.22 16.06
C VAL A 104 2.51 -5.77 15.83
N THR A 105 3.81 -5.50 15.92
CA THR A 105 4.36 -4.17 15.65
C THR A 105 5.01 -4.18 14.28
N ILE A 106 4.66 -3.21 13.44
CA ILE A 106 5.17 -3.11 12.06
C ILE A 106 5.71 -1.69 11.86
N ASP A 107 7.03 -1.57 11.68
CA ASP A 107 7.69 -0.29 11.44
C ASP A 107 8.01 -0.11 9.95
N SER A 108 7.41 0.89 9.33
CA SER A 108 7.69 1.30 7.95
C SER A 108 8.92 2.21 7.91
N ILE A 109 10.11 1.64 7.67
CA ILE A 109 11.40 2.33 7.76
C ILE A 109 12.31 2.13 6.54
N GLY A 110 11.77 1.49 5.49
CA GLY A 110 12.51 1.12 4.28
C GLY A 110 13.27 -0.19 4.40
N THR A 111 13.48 -0.87 3.26
CA THR A 111 14.09 -2.21 3.18
C THR A 111 15.48 -2.25 3.83
N GLY A 112 16.32 -1.23 3.59
CA GLY A 112 17.69 -1.20 4.10
C GLY A 112 17.75 -1.13 5.63
N ALA A 113 16.98 -0.23 6.24
CA ALA A 113 16.88 -0.09 7.68
C ALA A 113 16.22 -1.31 8.33
N GLY A 114 15.25 -1.95 7.65
CA GLY A 114 14.67 -3.22 8.07
C GLY A 114 15.73 -4.31 8.19
N PHE A 115 16.58 -4.48 7.18
CA PHE A 115 17.69 -5.44 7.26
C PHE A 115 18.75 -5.07 8.30
N GLU A 116 18.96 -3.79 8.58
CA GLU A 116 19.85 -3.40 9.69
C GLU A 116 19.31 -3.87 11.04
N ARG A 117 18.02 -3.65 11.31
CA ARG A 117 17.39 -4.14 12.54
C ARG A 117 17.32 -5.67 12.60
N PHE A 118 17.11 -6.33 11.47
CA PHE A 118 17.02 -7.79 11.41
C PHE A 118 18.39 -8.46 11.49
N CYS A 119 19.39 -7.95 10.71
CA CYS A 119 20.68 -8.61 10.50
C CYS A 119 21.83 -8.08 11.37
N LYS A 120 21.73 -6.87 11.98
CA LYS A 120 22.80 -6.32 12.83
C LYS A 120 22.40 -6.25 14.28
N SER A 121 21.30 -5.55 14.61
CA SER A 121 20.87 -5.42 16.01
C SER A 121 20.07 -6.63 16.51
N GLY A 122 19.44 -7.37 15.61
CA GLY A 122 18.64 -8.54 15.96
C GLY A 122 17.31 -8.20 16.65
N GLU A 123 16.82 -6.97 16.51
CA GLU A 123 15.64 -6.44 17.20
C GLU A 123 14.32 -6.95 16.61
N THR A 124 14.29 -7.29 15.31
CA THR A 124 13.07 -7.71 14.64
C THR A 124 13.03 -9.21 14.40
N ASP A 125 11.83 -9.75 14.31
CA ASP A 125 11.54 -11.16 14.02
C ASP A 125 11.38 -11.40 12.52
N ILE A 126 10.82 -10.38 11.83
CA ILE A 126 10.59 -10.38 10.39
C ILE A 126 11.11 -9.07 9.81
N SER A 127 11.71 -9.15 8.61
CA SER A 127 12.05 -7.98 7.81
C SER A 127 11.23 -7.94 6.52
N ASN A 128 10.49 -6.86 6.30
CA ASN A 128 9.81 -6.59 5.05
C ASN A 128 10.80 -6.04 4.03
N ALA A 129 10.76 -6.52 2.79
CA ALA A 129 11.70 -6.09 1.75
C ALA A 129 11.05 -6.00 0.37
N SER A 130 11.32 -4.93 -0.37
CA SER A 130 10.90 -4.72 -1.76
C SER A 130 12.01 -5.01 -2.77
N ARG A 131 13.04 -5.71 -2.35
CA ARG A 131 14.14 -6.27 -3.14
C ARG A 131 14.73 -7.49 -2.44
N PRO A 132 15.45 -8.35 -3.16
CA PRO A 132 16.22 -9.42 -2.53
C PRO A 132 17.27 -8.88 -1.54
N ILE A 133 17.57 -9.68 -0.52
CA ILE A 133 18.64 -9.39 0.44
C ILE A 133 20.00 -9.35 -0.27
N LYS A 134 20.82 -8.35 0.03
CA LYS A 134 22.19 -8.23 -0.50
C LYS A 134 23.14 -9.19 0.21
N ASP A 135 24.25 -9.56 -0.46
CA ASP A 135 25.27 -10.44 0.15
C ASP A 135 25.83 -9.87 1.45
N SER A 136 26.09 -8.56 1.50
CA SER A 136 26.57 -7.89 2.72
C SER A 136 25.54 -7.90 3.86
N GLU A 137 24.25 -7.82 3.56
CA GLU A 137 23.18 -7.94 4.55
C GLU A 137 23.07 -9.38 5.05
N ARG A 138 23.19 -10.37 4.15
CA ARG A 138 23.22 -11.79 4.48
C ARG A 138 24.41 -12.15 5.39
N GLU A 139 25.59 -11.59 5.10
CA GLU A 139 26.78 -11.76 5.95
C GLU A 139 26.56 -11.15 7.35
N ASN A 140 25.95 -9.98 7.45
CA ASN A 140 25.59 -9.39 8.74
C ASN A 140 24.62 -10.26 9.53
N CYS A 141 23.60 -10.85 8.86
CA CYS A 141 22.68 -11.79 9.50
C CYS A 141 23.41 -13.03 10.05
N ARG A 142 24.31 -13.61 9.27
CA ARG A 142 25.10 -14.78 9.68
C ARG A 142 26.02 -14.45 10.86
N ALA A 143 26.57 -13.26 10.91
CA ALA A 143 27.44 -12.82 12.00
C ALA A 143 26.74 -12.81 13.38
N ILE A 144 25.41 -12.66 13.41
CA ILE A 144 24.60 -12.75 14.63
C ILE A 144 23.86 -14.11 14.78
N GLY A 145 24.25 -15.11 13.97
CA GLY A 145 23.66 -16.45 14.03
C GLY A 145 22.25 -16.56 13.43
N ARG A 146 21.87 -15.66 12.51
CA ARG A 146 20.61 -15.69 11.77
C ARG A 146 20.88 -16.03 10.31
N GLU A 147 20.59 -17.24 9.86
CA GLU A 147 20.55 -17.53 8.42
C GLU A 147 19.20 -17.05 7.87
N PRO A 148 19.17 -16.02 7.00
CA PRO A 148 17.92 -15.46 6.53
C PRO A 148 17.23 -16.41 5.54
N ILE A 149 15.95 -16.66 5.77
CA ILE A 149 15.06 -17.38 4.88
C ILE A 149 14.18 -16.37 4.17
N GLU A 150 14.14 -16.47 2.86
CA GLU A 150 13.38 -15.60 1.98
C GLU A 150 12.02 -16.21 1.67
N PHE A 151 10.97 -15.40 1.83
CA PHE A 151 9.62 -15.75 1.44
C PHE A 151 9.13 -14.68 0.47
N ARG A 152 9.00 -15.02 -0.82
CA ARG A 152 8.38 -14.12 -1.79
C ARG A 152 6.86 -14.12 -1.58
N VAL A 153 6.30 -12.96 -1.29
CA VAL A 153 4.90 -12.80 -0.90
C VAL A 153 4.05 -12.05 -1.93
N GLY A 154 4.68 -11.34 -2.85
CA GLY A 154 3.97 -10.57 -3.86
C GLY A 154 4.89 -9.98 -4.90
N THR A 155 4.28 -9.21 -5.80
CA THR A 155 4.97 -8.36 -6.77
C THR A 155 4.28 -7.00 -6.75
N ASP A 156 5.05 -5.93 -6.68
CA ASP A 156 4.57 -4.57 -6.86
C ASP A 156 4.96 -4.08 -8.25
N ALA A 157 4.07 -3.35 -8.92
CA ALA A 157 4.36 -2.74 -10.20
C ALA A 157 3.61 -1.42 -10.33
N LEU A 158 4.26 -0.44 -10.98
CA LEU A 158 3.67 0.85 -11.29
C LEU A 158 3.14 0.87 -12.72
N ALA A 159 1.89 1.28 -12.89
CA ALA A 159 1.34 1.65 -14.17
C ALA A 159 1.55 3.14 -14.40
N VAL A 160 2.22 3.51 -15.48
CA VAL A 160 2.29 4.89 -15.95
C VAL A 160 1.27 5.06 -17.06
N VAL A 161 0.37 6.01 -16.89
CA VAL A 161 -0.83 6.14 -17.73
C VAL A 161 -1.02 7.57 -18.23
N VAL A 162 -1.64 7.67 -19.39
CA VAL A 162 -2.10 8.93 -19.97
C VAL A 162 -3.57 8.84 -20.39
N ASN A 163 -4.14 9.98 -20.73
CA ASN A 163 -5.48 10.02 -21.29
C ASN A 163 -5.58 9.17 -22.59
N PRO A 164 -6.68 8.43 -22.83
CA PRO A 164 -6.84 7.62 -24.04
C PRO A 164 -6.72 8.42 -25.36
N ASN A 165 -7.04 9.72 -25.32
CA ASN A 165 -6.92 10.63 -26.47
C ASN A 165 -5.51 11.25 -26.62
N ASN A 166 -4.54 10.84 -25.80
CA ASN A 166 -3.15 11.22 -25.99
C ASN A 166 -2.57 10.40 -27.15
N GLU A 167 -2.31 11.07 -28.28
CA GLU A 167 -1.86 10.42 -29.53
C GLU A 167 -0.33 10.38 -29.68
N PHE A 168 0.42 11.19 -28.91
CA PHE A 168 1.86 11.33 -29.09
C PHE A 168 2.69 10.44 -28.16
N LEU A 169 2.17 9.99 -27.02
CA LEU A 169 2.87 9.11 -26.10
C LEU A 169 2.43 7.66 -26.26
N ALA A 170 3.39 6.75 -26.42
CA ALA A 170 3.16 5.30 -26.37
C ALA A 170 4.22 4.60 -25.53
N ASP A 171 5.40 5.21 -25.41
CA ASP A 171 6.56 4.71 -24.69
C ASP A 171 7.35 5.88 -24.12
N VAL A 172 7.93 5.71 -22.94
CA VAL A 172 8.86 6.65 -22.33
C VAL A 172 10.01 5.90 -21.66
N THR A 173 11.20 6.50 -21.68
CA THR A 173 12.32 5.97 -20.91
C THR A 173 12.20 6.40 -19.43
N LEU A 174 12.87 5.69 -18.52
CA LEU A 174 12.94 6.09 -17.11
C LEU A 174 13.55 7.50 -16.96
N GLU A 175 14.50 7.86 -17.80
CA GLU A 175 15.10 9.20 -17.79
C GLU A 175 14.09 10.28 -18.23
N GLN A 176 13.31 10.02 -19.29
CA GLN A 176 12.23 10.91 -19.71
C GLN A 176 11.17 11.03 -18.62
N LEU A 177 10.82 9.91 -17.99
CA LEU A 177 9.82 9.87 -16.92
C LEU A 177 10.27 10.71 -15.72
N ALA A 178 11.54 10.63 -15.31
CA ALA A 178 12.08 11.47 -14.25
C ALA A 178 11.99 12.98 -14.60
N LYS A 179 12.32 13.37 -15.84
CA LYS A 179 12.15 14.76 -16.29
C LYS A 179 10.69 15.20 -16.34
N ILE A 180 9.80 14.30 -16.83
CA ILE A 180 8.35 14.56 -16.86
C ILE A 180 7.83 14.88 -15.44
N PHE A 181 8.27 14.15 -14.42
CA PHE A 181 7.83 14.35 -13.04
C PHE A 181 8.75 15.25 -12.21
N SER A 182 9.40 16.23 -12.85
CA SER A 182 10.25 17.22 -12.17
C SER A 182 10.00 18.63 -12.65
N ALA A 183 10.71 19.60 -12.06
CA ALA A 183 10.73 20.98 -12.52
C ALA A 183 11.54 21.20 -13.81
N ASP A 184 12.27 20.19 -14.30
CA ASP A 184 13.11 20.27 -15.50
C ASP A 184 12.29 20.40 -16.80
N ALA A 185 10.99 20.08 -16.74
CA ALA A 185 10.07 20.25 -17.85
C ALA A 185 8.74 20.89 -17.41
N THR A 186 8.27 21.84 -18.20
CA THR A 186 6.95 22.45 -18.03
C THR A 186 5.97 21.98 -19.09
N ASN A 187 6.44 21.86 -20.31
CA ASN A 187 5.68 21.42 -21.48
C ASN A 187 6.20 20.08 -22.00
N TRP A 188 5.39 19.35 -22.72
CA TRP A 188 5.77 18.08 -23.35
C TRP A 188 6.95 18.26 -24.32
N SER A 189 7.01 19.39 -25.07
CA SER A 189 8.11 19.71 -25.97
C SER A 189 9.46 19.93 -25.27
N ASP A 190 9.50 20.13 -23.96
CA ASP A 190 10.75 20.25 -23.18
C ASP A 190 11.43 18.87 -23.01
N ILE A 191 10.66 17.78 -23.17
CA ILE A 191 11.16 16.41 -23.13
C ILE A 191 11.61 15.95 -24.52
N ASP A 192 10.72 16.12 -25.52
CA ASP A 192 10.98 15.81 -26.93
C ASP A 192 10.41 16.94 -27.80
N PRO A 193 11.22 17.62 -28.62
CA PRO A 193 10.76 18.70 -29.49
C PRO A 193 9.70 18.31 -30.51
N SER A 194 9.50 17.02 -30.76
CA SER A 194 8.43 16.52 -31.62
C SER A 194 7.06 16.43 -30.94
N TRP A 195 7.03 16.53 -29.62
CA TRP A 195 5.79 16.50 -28.83
C TRP A 195 5.15 17.91 -28.73
N PRO A 196 3.87 18.00 -28.37
CA PRO A 196 3.17 19.26 -28.30
C PRO A 196 3.80 20.26 -27.32
N ALA A 197 3.80 21.56 -27.65
CA ALA A 197 4.19 22.65 -26.74
C ALA A 197 3.04 22.99 -25.77
N GLU A 198 2.50 21.98 -25.10
CA GLU A 198 1.39 22.05 -24.16
C GLU A 198 1.87 21.72 -22.75
N PRO A 199 1.29 22.32 -21.69
CA PRO A 199 1.65 22.03 -20.32
C PRO A 199 1.45 20.56 -19.95
N ILE A 200 2.37 20.02 -19.15
CA ILE A 200 2.23 18.69 -18.57
C ILE A 200 1.36 18.81 -17.30
N LEU A 201 0.28 18.04 -17.21
CA LEU A 201 -0.54 17.89 -16.02
C LEU A 201 -0.19 16.55 -15.36
N ARG A 202 0.30 16.58 -14.12
CA ARG A 202 0.87 15.44 -13.41
C ARG A 202 -0.02 15.00 -12.28
N PHE A 203 -0.28 13.70 -12.19
CA PHE A 203 -1.05 13.07 -11.12
C PHE A 203 -0.20 11.98 -10.45
N SER A 204 -0.04 12.09 -9.15
CA SER A 204 0.81 11.22 -8.34
C SER A 204 0.08 10.80 -7.07
N PRO A 205 0.29 9.58 -6.57
CA PRO A 205 -0.07 9.24 -5.20
C PRO A 205 0.51 10.26 -4.21
N GLY A 206 -0.09 10.36 -3.03
CA GLY A 206 0.39 11.23 -1.96
C GLY A 206 1.67 10.70 -1.31
N THR A 207 2.28 11.54 -0.49
CA THR A 207 3.59 11.25 0.12
C THR A 207 3.57 10.12 1.15
N ASP A 208 2.41 9.73 1.63
CA ASP A 208 2.25 8.60 2.57
C ASP A 208 2.08 7.25 1.84
N SER A 209 2.02 7.28 0.50
CA SER A 209 1.82 6.09 -0.34
C SER A 209 3.12 5.33 -0.60
N GLY A 210 3.11 4.01 -0.38
CA GLY A 210 4.22 3.13 -0.80
C GLY A 210 4.47 3.12 -2.33
N THR A 211 3.47 3.49 -3.13
CA THR A 211 3.57 3.68 -4.58
C THR A 211 4.36 4.96 -4.92
N PHE A 212 4.15 6.03 -4.15
CA PHE A 212 4.94 7.25 -4.23
C PHE A 212 6.41 6.95 -3.92
N ASP A 213 6.69 6.33 -2.78
CA ASP A 213 8.05 5.94 -2.37
C ASP A 213 8.75 5.11 -3.45
N TYR A 214 8.02 4.16 -4.06
CA TYR A 214 8.59 3.35 -5.12
C TYR A 214 8.93 4.15 -6.37
N PHE A 215 8.10 5.10 -6.77
CA PHE A 215 8.40 5.96 -7.89
C PHE A 215 9.63 6.82 -7.63
N ILE A 216 9.77 7.35 -6.41
CA ILE A 216 11.00 8.06 -5.99
C ILE A 216 12.21 7.13 -6.12
N GLU A 217 12.16 5.93 -5.54
CA GLU A 217 13.29 4.97 -5.53
C GLU A 217 13.67 4.48 -6.94
N ALA A 218 12.69 4.20 -7.80
CA ALA A 218 12.92 3.58 -9.11
C ALA A 218 13.14 4.58 -10.24
N VAL A 219 12.61 5.80 -10.15
CA VAL A 219 12.60 6.78 -11.23
C VAL A 219 13.38 8.04 -10.86
N MET A 220 13.06 8.65 -9.70
CA MET A 220 13.60 9.96 -9.38
C MET A 220 15.01 9.88 -8.79
N ASP A 221 15.26 8.99 -7.84
CA ASP A 221 16.59 8.85 -7.22
C ASP A 221 17.67 8.49 -8.24
N PRO A 222 17.51 7.57 -9.19
CA PRO A 222 18.52 7.31 -10.22
C PRO A 222 18.89 8.53 -11.06
N ALA A 223 17.99 9.48 -11.23
CA ALA A 223 18.22 10.70 -11.99
C ALA A 223 18.86 11.83 -11.15
N TYR A 224 18.45 11.98 -9.90
CA TYR A 224 18.77 13.15 -9.07
C TYR A 224 19.72 12.88 -7.89
N VAL A 225 19.90 11.62 -7.48
CA VAL A 225 20.78 11.22 -6.37
C VAL A 225 22.09 10.64 -6.93
N LYS A 226 23.17 11.39 -6.82
CA LYS A 226 24.53 10.94 -7.23
C LYS A 226 25.31 10.38 -6.06
N ASP A 227 25.17 11.00 -4.90
CA ASP A 227 25.75 10.56 -3.63
C ASP A 227 24.60 10.29 -2.65
N LYS A 228 24.49 9.03 -2.19
CA LYS A 228 23.33 8.59 -1.37
C LYS A 228 23.19 9.35 -0.05
N GLU A 229 24.28 9.79 0.55
CA GLU A 229 24.24 10.52 1.82
C GLU A 229 24.08 12.03 1.59
N ALA A 230 24.83 12.59 0.65
CA ALA A 230 24.81 14.03 0.37
C ALA A 230 23.54 14.49 -0.37
N ASP A 231 22.96 13.61 -1.18
CA ASP A 231 21.82 13.89 -2.04
C ASP A 231 20.52 13.25 -1.54
N LYS A 232 20.48 12.76 -0.31
CA LYS A 232 19.29 12.13 0.29
C LYS A 232 18.08 13.06 0.18
N GLY A 233 16.97 12.52 -0.36
CA GLY A 233 15.72 13.25 -0.57
C GLY A 233 15.68 14.16 -1.80
N LYS A 234 16.74 14.22 -2.62
CA LYS A 234 16.72 15.05 -3.84
C LYS A 234 15.75 14.54 -4.89
N GLY A 235 15.56 13.22 -5.00
CA GLY A 235 14.58 12.65 -5.92
C GLY A 235 13.17 13.09 -5.57
N GLU A 236 12.80 12.97 -4.31
CA GLU A 236 11.51 13.45 -3.79
C GLU A 236 11.35 14.96 -3.99
N ALA A 237 12.34 15.75 -3.59
CA ALA A 237 12.31 17.20 -3.76
C ALA A 237 12.17 17.61 -5.23
N ALA A 238 12.78 16.88 -6.18
CA ALA A 238 12.65 17.13 -7.61
C ALA A 238 11.21 16.87 -8.10
N LEU A 239 10.56 15.80 -7.64
CA LEU A 239 9.17 15.50 -7.95
C LEU A 239 8.24 16.56 -7.38
N LEU A 240 8.38 16.90 -6.10
CA LEU A 240 7.51 17.87 -5.43
C LEU A 240 7.67 19.30 -5.98
N ALA A 241 8.77 19.60 -6.65
CA ALA A 241 9.01 20.88 -7.34
C ALA A 241 8.35 20.96 -8.74
N ALA A 242 7.80 19.85 -9.25
CA ALA A 242 7.19 19.81 -10.59
C ALA A 242 5.97 20.73 -10.69
N ALA A 243 5.88 21.50 -11.77
CA ALA A 243 4.72 22.34 -12.05
C ALA A 243 3.47 21.47 -12.34
N ASN A 244 2.28 21.98 -12.03
CA ASN A 244 1.01 21.29 -12.29
C ASN A 244 0.97 19.85 -11.73
N LEU A 245 1.58 19.64 -10.60
CA LEU A 245 1.55 18.36 -9.87
C LEU A 245 0.33 18.36 -8.93
N GLN A 246 -0.47 17.31 -9.01
CA GLN A 246 -1.56 17.02 -8.09
C GLN A 246 -1.26 15.71 -7.37
N LEU A 247 -1.31 15.75 -6.05
CA LEU A 247 -1.11 14.61 -5.16
C LEU A 247 -2.47 14.17 -4.58
N SER A 248 -2.70 12.88 -4.49
CA SER A 248 -3.88 12.33 -3.82
C SER A 248 -3.58 10.94 -3.27
N GLU A 249 -4.07 10.66 -2.05
CA GLU A 249 -4.09 9.31 -1.49
C GLU A 249 -5.24 8.45 -2.05
N ASP A 250 -6.20 9.06 -2.74
CA ASP A 250 -7.29 8.37 -3.42
C ASP A 250 -6.97 8.21 -4.91
N ASP A 251 -6.66 6.97 -5.33
CA ASP A 251 -6.35 6.63 -6.71
C ASP A 251 -7.49 6.95 -7.69
N ASN A 252 -8.76 6.99 -7.23
CA ASN A 252 -9.89 7.41 -8.07
C ASN A 252 -9.74 8.88 -8.52
N VAL A 253 -9.21 9.74 -7.66
CA VAL A 253 -8.93 11.16 -7.99
C VAL A 253 -7.83 11.22 -9.06
N LEU A 254 -6.81 10.39 -8.97
CA LEU A 254 -5.72 10.32 -9.97
C LEU A 254 -6.25 9.85 -11.32
N VAL A 255 -7.07 8.79 -11.35
CA VAL A 255 -7.71 8.28 -12.57
C VAL A 255 -8.57 9.35 -13.22
N GLN A 256 -9.46 10.03 -12.45
CA GLN A 256 -10.30 11.10 -12.96
C GLN A 256 -9.48 12.26 -13.51
N GLY A 257 -8.38 12.60 -12.84
CA GLY A 257 -7.47 13.65 -13.29
C GLY A 257 -6.84 13.34 -14.65
N VAL A 258 -6.32 12.11 -14.82
CA VAL A 258 -5.73 11.68 -16.10
C VAL A 258 -6.79 11.57 -17.21
N GLU A 259 -7.98 11.06 -16.89
CA GLU A 259 -9.09 10.96 -17.84
C GLU A 259 -9.62 12.33 -18.29
N GLY A 260 -9.50 13.34 -17.42
CA GLY A 260 -10.06 14.69 -17.63
C GLY A 260 -9.29 15.55 -18.64
N ASP A 261 -8.02 15.28 -18.93
CA ASP A 261 -7.21 16.11 -19.85
C ASP A 261 -6.26 15.26 -20.70
N LYS A 262 -6.24 15.53 -22.02
CA LYS A 262 -5.37 14.81 -22.97
C LYS A 262 -3.88 15.01 -22.74
N ASN A 263 -3.48 16.06 -22.02
CA ASN A 263 -2.10 16.37 -21.65
C ASN A 263 -1.72 15.87 -20.26
N ALA A 264 -2.61 15.10 -19.63
CA ALA A 264 -2.37 14.52 -18.33
C ALA A 264 -1.56 13.22 -18.42
N ILE A 265 -0.71 13.04 -17.42
CA ILE A 265 0.03 11.82 -17.12
C ILE A 265 -0.09 11.52 -15.62
N GLY A 266 -0.21 10.27 -15.27
CA GLY A 266 -0.22 9.83 -13.87
C GLY A 266 0.43 8.47 -13.71
N TYR A 267 0.63 8.08 -12.46
CA TYR A 267 1.05 6.73 -12.11
C TYR A 267 0.38 6.27 -10.82
N PHE A 268 0.16 4.98 -10.71
CA PHE A 268 -0.39 4.29 -9.53
C PHE A 268 -0.11 2.78 -9.62
N GLY A 269 -0.57 2.02 -8.65
CA GLY A 269 -0.38 0.56 -8.65
C GLY A 269 -0.98 -0.10 -9.89
N TYR A 270 -0.24 -1.05 -10.47
CA TYR A 270 -0.68 -1.73 -11.70
C TYR A 270 -1.97 -2.53 -11.50
N ALA A 271 -2.21 -3.10 -10.33
CA ALA A 271 -3.46 -3.79 -10.00
C ALA A 271 -4.67 -2.84 -10.15
N TYR A 272 -4.52 -1.62 -9.65
CA TYR A 272 -5.57 -0.59 -9.76
C TYR A 272 -5.78 -0.13 -11.23
N TYR A 273 -4.68 -0.06 -12.01
CA TYR A 273 -4.78 0.19 -13.45
C TYR A 273 -5.64 -0.89 -14.14
N GLN A 274 -5.46 -2.18 -13.82
CA GLN A 274 -6.23 -3.26 -14.46
C GLN A 274 -7.74 -3.08 -14.29
N GLU A 275 -8.19 -2.60 -13.13
CA GLU A 275 -9.61 -2.31 -12.88
C GLU A 275 -10.12 -1.11 -13.70
N ASN A 276 -9.21 -0.21 -14.12
CA ASN A 276 -9.52 1.03 -14.83
C ASN A 276 -8.99 1.05 -16.29
N ALA A 277 -8.51 -0.07 -16.83
CA ALA A 277 -7.84 -0.15 -18.13
C ALA A 277 -8.67 0.37 -19.31
N ALA A 278 -10.01 0.30 -19.23
CA ALA A 278 -10.89 0.82 -20.27
C ALA A 278 -10.91 2.36 -20.37
N ARG A 279 -10.45 3.06 -19.33
CA ARG A 279 -10.50 4.53 -19.18
C ARG A 279 -9.15 5.20 -19.41
N LEU A 280 -8.07 4.44 -19.45
CA LEU A 280 -6.70 4.92 -19.43
C LEU A 280 -5.86 4.26 -20.53
N LYS A 281 -4.86 4.98 -21.01
CA LYS A 281 -3.85 4.42 -21.93
C LYS A 281 -2.57 4.16 -21.15
N LEU A 282 -2.19 2.87 -21.06
CA LEU A 282 -0.93 2.45 -20.45
C LEU A 282 0.25 2.80 -21.35
N LEU A 283 1.31 3.34 -20.77
CA LEU A 283 2.57 3.56 -21.45
C LEU A 283 3.52 2.36 -21.30
N LYS A 284 4.32 2.10 -22.32
CA LYS A 284 5.50 1.25 -22.19
C LYS A 284 6.60 2.04 -21.49
N ILE A 285 7.44 1.33 -20.76
CA ILE A 285 8.63 1.89 -20.11
C ILE A 285 9.87 1.21 -20.72
N ASN A 286 10.76 1.99 -21.32
CA ASN A 286 11.92 1.46 -22.07
C ASN A 286 11.52 0.40 -23.12
N GLY A 287 10.40 0.59 -23.81
CA GLY A 287 9.87 -0.33 -24.82
C GLY A 287 9.12 -1.54 -24.26
N ILE A 288 9.07 -1.73 -22.93
CA ILE A 288 8.45 -2.89 -22.30
C ILE A 288 7.07 -2.51 -21.74
N GLU A 289 6.06 -3.28 -22.10
CA GLU A 289 4.69 -3.11 -21.62
C GLU A 289 4.51 -3.86 -20.30
N ALA A 290 3.78 -3.25 -19.34
CA ALA A 290 3.37 -3.94 -18.14
C ALA A 290 2.27 -4.95 -18.49
N THR A 291 2.58 -6.21 -18.32
CA THR A 291 1.67 -7.35 -18.43
C THR A 291 1.92 -8.26 -17.22
N ASP A 292 0.98 -9.16 -16.91
CA ASP A 292 1.19 -10.11 -15.82
C ASP A 292 2.51 -10.87 -15.97
N GLY A 293 2.90 -11.23 -17.20
CA GLY A 293 4.15 -11.93 -17.51
C GLY A 293 5.38 -11.06 -17.23
N THR A 294 5.42 -9.84 -17.78
CA THR A 294 6.59 -8.94 -17.64
C THR A 294 6.73 -8.35 -16.23
N VAL A 295 5.63 -8.24 -15.51
CA VAL A 295 5.61 -7.84 -14.09
C VAL A 295 6.14 -8.99 -13.23
N GLU A 296 5.70 -10.22 -13.47
CA GLU A 296 6.10 -11.36 -12.65
C GLU A 296 7.55 -11.78 -12.89
N ASP A 297 8.03 -11.78 -14.13
CA ASP A 297 9.42 -12.15 -14.47
C ASP A 297 10.42 -11.01 -14.21
N GLY A 298 9.93 -9.81 -13.84
CA GLY A 298 10.76 -8.64 -13.52
C GLY A 298 11.38 -7.97 -14.74
N SER A 299 10.93 -8.28 -15.98
CA SER A 299 11.41 -7.60 -17.18
C SER A 299 10.83 -6.21 -17.35
N TYR A 300 9.62 -5.94 -16.79
CA TYR A 300 9.07 -4.60 -16.76
C TYR A 300 9.84 -3.72 -15.77
N PRO A 301 10.40 -2.55 -16.19
CA PRO A 301 11.34 -1.78 -15.39
C PRO A 301 10.78 -1.22 -14.07
N LEU A 302 9.45 -1.07 -13.99
CA LEU A 302 8.76 -0.59 -12.80
C LEU A 302 8.00 -1.72 -12.10
N ALA A 303 8.57 -2.93 -12.09
CA ALA A 303 8.11 -4.05 -11.29
C ALA A 303 9.19 -4.47 -10.30
N ARG A 304 8.76 -4.86 -9.10
CA ARG A 304 9.65 -5.37 -8.05
C ARG A 304 9.03 -6.49 -7.25
N PRO A 305 9.79 -7.53 -6.91
CA PRO A 305 9.33 -8.59 -6.04
C PRO A 305 9.24 -8.10 -4.59
N LEU A 306 8.22 -8.57 -3.88
CA LEU A 306 7.99 -8.29 -2.47
C LEU A 306 8.29 -9.53 -1.64
N PHE A 307 8.99 -9.33 -0.52
CA PHE A 307 9.47 -10.38 0.35
C PHE A 307 9.22 -10.07 1.82
N ILE A 308 9.10 -11.13 2.61
CA ILE A 308 9.38 -11.11 4.03
C ILE A 308 10.54 -12.06 4.33
N TYR A 309 11.36 -11.71 5.32
CA TYR A 309 12.51 -12.52 5.76
C TYR A 309 12.40 -12.85 7.23
N SER A 310 12.71 -14.07 7.59
CA SER A 310 12.91 -14.52 8.98
C SER A 310 14.06 -15.54 9.03
N SER A 311 14.16 -16.32 10.08
CA SER A 311 15.12 -17.41 10.18
C SER A 311 14.51 -18.64 10.87
N ALA A 312 15.04 -19.83 10.57
CA ALA A 312 14.59 -21.07 11.23
C ALA A 312 14.68 -20.95 12.75
N ARG A 313 15.77 -20.37 13.26
CA ARG A 313 15.97 -20.15 14.67
C ARG A 313 14.85 -19.32 15.31
N ILE A 314 14.48 -18.18 14.69
CA ILE A 314 13.41 -17.31 15.22
C ILE A 314 12.08 -18.06 15.23
N MET A 315 11.74 -18.76 14.13
CA MET A 315 10.50 -19.53 14.02
C MET A 315 10.42 -20.68 15.03
N GLN A 316 11.55 -21.29 15.40
CA GLN A 316 11.62 -22.34 16.42
C GLN A 316 11.56 -21.79 17.85
N GLU A 317 12.20 -20.66 18.10
CA GLU A 317 12.20 -19.98 19.42
C GLU A 317 10.90 -19.23 19.71
N LYS A 318 10.19 -18.77 18.65
CA LYS A 318 8.96 -17.96 18.72
C LYS A 318 7.82 -18.61 17.90
N PRO A 319 7.04 -19.51 18.50
CA PRO A 319 5.94 -20.20 17.81
C PRO A 319 4.93 -19.24 17.18
N GLN A 320 4.69 -18.05 17.75
CA GLN A 320 3.80 -17.04 17.19
C GLN A 320 4.33 -16.47 15.87
N VAL A 321 5.65 -16.30 15.72
CA VAL A 321 6.26 -15.85 14.45
C VAL A 321 6.13 -16.94 13.40
N ASN A 322 6.37 -18.20 13.77
CA ASN A 322 6.19 -19.33 12.88
C ASN A 322 4.74 -19.46 12.37
N ALA A 323 3.78 -19.35 13.28
CA ALA A 323 2.36 -19.36 12.95
C ALA A 323 1.98 -18.17 12.05
N PHE A 324 2.48 -16.96 12.34
CA PHE A 324 2.22 -15.78 11.54
C PHE A 324 2.75 -15.90 10.11
N ILE A 325 3.97 -16.41 9.91
CA ILE A 325 4.54 -16.62 8.56
C ILE A 325 3.73 -17.66 7.77
N ASN A 326 3.34 -18.78 8.41
CA ASN A 326 2.45 -19.76 7.79
C ASN A 326 1.11 -19.11 7.37
N PHE A 327 0.49 -18.36 8.28
CA PHE A 327 -0.75 -17.65 8.05
C PHE A 327 -0.59 -16.65 6.89
N TYR A 328 0.50 -15.90 6.87
CA TYR A 328 0.85 -14.97 5.79
C TYR A 328 0.86 -15.69 4.44
N LEU A 329 1.63 -16.78 4.31
CA LEU A 329 1.76 -17.57 3.07
C LEU A 329 0.47 -18.28 2.65
N THR A 330 -0.48 -18.44 3.57
CA THR A 330 -1.81 -19.00 3.31
C THR A 330 -2.75 -17.96 2.70
N TYR A 331 -2.69 -16.72 3.20
CA TYR A 331 -3.68 -15.70 2.88
C TYR A 331 -3.20 -14.57 1.96
N VAL A 332 -1.90 -14.47 1.68
CA VAL A 332 -1.31 -13.38 0.91
C VAL A 332 -1.93 -13.17 -0.48
N GLY A 333 -2.35 -14.21 -1.15
CA GLY A 333 -3.01 -14.12 -2.46
C GLY A 333 -4.44 -13.54 -2.44
N ARG A 334 -4.94 -13.19 -1.26
CA ARG A 334 -6.30 -12.62 -1.06
C ARG A 334 -6.29 -11.14 -0.67
N VAL A 335 -5.12 -10.55 -0.58
CA VAL A 335 -4.91 -9.14 -0.21
C VAL A 335 -4.49 -8.39 -1.45
N GLY A 336 -5.21 -7.36 -1.87
CA GLY A 336 -5.20 -6.54 -3.09
C GLY A 336 -3.88 -6.12 -3.77
N TYR A 337 -2.77 -6.80 -3.50
CA TYR A 337 -1.51 -6.71 -4.26
C TYR A 337 -1.42 -7.80 -5.31
N PHE A 338 -0.53 -7.64 -6.30
CA PHE A 338 -0.21 -8.74 -7.19
C PHE A 338 0.29 -9.92 -6.35
N PRO A 339 -0.42 -11.05 -6.33
CA PRO A 339 0.11 -12.23 -5.70
C PRO A 339 1.41 -12.61 -6.42
N ALA A 340 2.42 -13.05 -5.68
CA ALA A 340 3.54 -13.74 -6.29
C ALA A 340 3.00 -14.92 -7.12
N SER A 341 3.72 -15.31 -8.19
CA SER A 341 3.33 -16.48 -8.97
C SER A 341 3.12 -17.72 -8.07
N GLU A 342 2.28 -18.63 -8.51
CA GLU A 342 2.07 -19.89 -7.78
C GLU A 342 3.41 -20.61 -7.56
N ALA A 343 4.34 -20.56 -8.51
CA ALA A 343 5.67 -21.14 -8.37
C ALA A 343 6.48 -20.48 -7.24
N ALA A 344 6.43 -19.15 -7.13
CA ALA A 344 7.10 -18.40 -6.06
C ALA A 344 6.46 -18.67 -4.70
N LEU A 345 5.13 -18.72 -4.63
CA LEU A 345 4.41 -19.06 -3.40
C LEU A 345 4.69 -20.51 -2.96
N GLN A 346 4.76 -21.46 -3.88
CA GLN A 346 5.15 -22.83 -3.60
C GLN A 346 6.60 -22.92 -3.08
N ALA A 347 7.53 -22.15 -3.66
CA ALA A 347 8.90 -22.07 -3.16
C ALA A 347 8.96 -21.49 -1.74
N ALA A 348 8.20 -20.44 -1.46
CA ALA A 348 8.12 -19.83 -0.13
C ALA A 348 7.53 -20.82 0.91
N ARG A 349 6.46 -21.54 0.55
CA ARG A 349 5.85 -22.58 1.39
C ARG A 349 6.83 -23.73 1.65
N ALA A 350 7.57 -24.18 0.62
CA ALA A 350 8.60 -25.21 0.76
C ALA A 350 9.74 -24.74 1.67
N ALA A 351 10.17 -23.47 1.58
CA ALA A 351 11.18 -22.89 2.45
C ALA A 351 10.71 -22.86 3.91
N TRP A 352 9.44 -22.51 4.15
CA TRP A 352 8.85 -22.54 5.49
C TRP A 352 8.82 -23.98 6.05
N LEU A 353 8.38 -24.97 5.25
CA LEU A 353 8.34 -26.37 5.66
C LEU A 353 9.75 -26.92 5.98
N ALA A 354 10.77 -26.55 5.19
CA ALA A 354 12.15 -26.95 5.40
C ALA A 354 12.78 -26.34 6.66
N ALA A 355 12.23 -25.25 7.17
CA ALA A 355 12.71 -24.57 8.38
C ALA A 355 12.09 -25.12 9.68
N GLN A 356 11.14 -26.06 9.56
CA GLN A 356 10.55 -26.71 10.72
C GLN A 356 11.55 -27.68 11.34
N PRO A 357 11.46 -27.99 12.68
CA PRO A 357 12.38 -28.89 13.38
C PRO A 357 12.31 -30.31 12.89
#